data_4695473703326a5303961bd04dc8e303
#
_entry.id   4695473703326a5303961bd04dc8e303
#
_cell.length_a   1.000
_cell.length_b   1.000
_cell.length_c   1.000
_cell.angle_alpha   90.00
_cell.angle_beta   90.00
_cell.angle_gamma   90.00
#
_symmetry.space_group_name_H-M   'P 1'
#
loop_
_entity.id
_entity.type
_entity.pdbx_description
1 polymer ?
#
loop_
_entity_poly.entity_id
_entity_poly.type
_entity_poly.pdbx_seq_one_letter_code
_entity_poly.pdbx_strand_id
1 'polypeptide(L)'
;MSYITHSGYGYSEDLCEDVTSWFLNKFFPRHKIAVDIVHRDLKEEHVRGYCDVVGQGYRPRNFLIELDTYMTKELYIQTLFHELTHLAQWIRGSLRHRYGKLCYCKTPVENWEYWYQPHEIEAREEEERLYNWWLIDTFGVPEEGPSTGFANRLCASV
;
A
#
# COMPACT_ATOMS: atom_id res chain seq x y z
N MET A 1 17.28 3.88 7.35
CA MET A 1 16.33 4.97 7.58
C MET A 1 15.66 5.33 6.28
N SER A 2 14.36 5.34 6.27
CA SER A 2 13.57 5.66 5.08
C SER A 2 13.19 7.14 5.06
N TYR A 3 12.95 7.66 3.87
CA TYR A 3 12.57 9.05 3.66
C TYR A 3 11.15 9.09 3.09
N ILE A 4 10.28 9.81 3.77
CA ILE A 4 8.88 10.00 3.36
C ILE A 4 8.69 11.47 3.06
N THR A 5 8.26 11.76 1.84
CA THR A 5 7.82 13.10 1.45
C THR A 5 6.39 13.03 1.00
N HIS A 6 5.64 14.10 1.20
CA HIS A 6 4.26 14.18 0.74
C HIS A 6 3.92 15.58 0.31
N SER A 7 2.96 15.69 -0.59
CA SER A 7 2.50 16.96 -1.13
C SER A 7 1.09 16.83 -1.69
N GLY A 8 0.53 17.96 -2.09
CA GLY A 8 -0.79 18.03 -2.68
C GLY A 8 -1.83 18.60 -1.72
N TYR A 9 -3.08 18.18 -1.90
CA TYR A 9 -4.21 18.75 -1.18
C TYR A 9 -5.28 17.69 -0.89
N GLY A 10 -6.22 18.03 0.00
CA GLY A 10 -7.38 17.18 0.28
C GLY A 10 -7.01 15.89 1.04
N TYR A 11 -6.04 15.97 1.95
CA TYR A 11 -5.61 14.83 2.77
C TYR A 11 -5.10 15.30 4.12
N SER A 12 -4.95 14.37 5.07
CA SER A 12 -4.33 14.61 6.37
C SER A 12 -2.84 14.29 6.31
N GLU A 13 -1.99 15.30 6.51
CA GLU A 13 -0.54 15.13 6.55
C GLU A 13 -0.10 14.16 7.64
N ASP A 14 -0.65 14.32 8.85
CA ASP A 14 -0.32 13.45 9.98
C ASP A 14 -0.67 12.00 9.68
N LEU A 15 -1.83 11.76 9.11
CA LEU A 15 -2.28 10.42 8.77
C LEU A 15 -1.40 9.78 7.70
N CYS A 16 -1.02 10.55 6.70
CA CYS A 16 -0.11 10.10 5.64
C CYS A 16 1.23 9.65 6.24
N GLU A 17 1.81 10.47 7.09
CA GLU A 17 3.08 10.17 7.75
C GLU A 17 2.99 8.98 8.70
N ASP A 18 1.97 8.94 9.53
CA ASP A 18 1.80 7.90 10.55
C ASP A 18 1.62 6.51 9.92
N VAL A 19 0.74 6.40 8.94
CA VAL A 19 0.46 5.13 8.25
C VAL A 19 1.69 4.65 7.48
N THR A 20 2.32 5.54 6.72
CA THR A 20 3.49 5.19 5.92
C THR A 20 4.68 4.81 6.79
N SER A 21 4.95 5.57 7.85
CA SER A 21 6.02 5.27 8.80
C SER A 21 5.79 3.93 9.49
N TRP A 22 4.57 3.68 9.94
CA TRP A 22 4.22 2.41 10.56
C TRP A 22 4.52 1.23 9.63
N PHE A 23 4.12 1.33 8.37
CA PHE A 23 4.32 0.28 7.37
C PHE A 23 5.81 0.03 7.11
N LEU A 24 6.57 1.08 6.82
CA LEU A 24 7.99 0.96 6.50
C LEU A 24 8.81 0.46 7.69
N ASN A 25 8.51 0.93 8.90
CA ASN A 25 9.20 0.48 10.10
C ASN A 25 8.87 -0.96 10.46
N LYS A 26 7.66 -1.40 10.20
CA LYS A 26 7.24 -2.76 10.52
C LYS A 26 7.80 -3.79 9.55
N PHE A 27 7.75 -3.51 8.26
CA PHE A 27 8.10 -4.50 7.22
C PHE A 27 9.49 -4.31 6.63
N PHE A 28 10.03 -3.11 6.68
CA PHE A 28 11.33 -2.78 6.08
C PHE A 28 12.21 -1.95 7.01
N PRO A 29 12.41 -2.39 8.26
CA PRO A 29 13.11 -1.57 9.26
C PRO A 29 14.59 -1.32 8.94
N ARG A 30 15.18 -2.16 8.10
CA ARG A 30 16.60 -2.07 7.73
C ARG A 30 16.83 -1.55 6.32
N HIS A 31 15.78 -1.24 5.59
CA HIS A 31 15.87 -0.74 4.23
C HIS A 31 15.92 0.78 4.21
N LYS A 32 16.64 1.32 3.23
CA LYS A 32 16.63 2.75 2.93
C LYS A 32 15.70 2.97 1.74
N ILE A 33 14.49 3.32 2.02
CA ILE A 33 13.43 3.50 1.03
C ILE A 33 13.07 4.97 0.98
N ALA A 34 13.00 5.54 -0.22
CA ALA A 34 12.46 6.87 -0.44
C ALA A 34 11.10 6.75 -1.12
N VAL A 35 10.09 7.28 -0.50
CA VAL A 35 8.73 7.31 -1.05
C VAL A 35 8.22 8.74 -1.04
N ASP A 36 7.75 9.18 -2.21
CA ASP A 36 7.07 10.46 -2.38
C ASP A 36 5.59 10.18 -2.61
N ILE A 37 4.74 10.78 -1.79
CA ILE A 37 3.29 10.57 -1.82
C ILE A 37 2.63 11.87 -2.28
N VAL A 38 2.09 11.86 -3.48
CA VAL A 38 1.45 13.01 -4.10
C VAL A 38 -0.06 12.82 -4.08
N HIS A 39 -0.77 13.84 -3.61
CA HIS A 39 -2.23 13.84 -3.55
C HIS A 39 -2.77 14.76 -4.64
N ARG A 40 -3.47 14.20 -5.59
CA ARG A 40 -4.08 14.93 -6.70
C ARG A 40 -5.42 14.30 -7.08
N ASP A 41 -6.27 15.06 -7.75
CA ASP A 41 -7.57 14.56 -8.19
C ASP A 41 -7.39 13.46 -9.25
N LEU A 42 -7.82 12.25 -8.93
CA LEU A 42 -7.77 11.08 -9.79
C LEU A 42 -9.16 10.64 -10.28
N LYS A 43 -10.19 11.40 -10.00
CA LYS A 43 -11.58 10.97 -10.25
C LYS A 43 -11.87 10.72 -11.73
N GLU A 44 -11.30 11.53 -12.62
CA GLU A 44 -11.44 11.31 -14.06
C GLU A 44 -10.73 10.07 -14.57
N GLU A 45 -9.71 9.61 -13.85
CA GLU A 45 -8.96 8.40 -14.17
C GLU A 45 -9.62 7.13 -13.62
N HIS A 46 -10.68 7.28 -12.83
CA HIS A 46 -11.44 6.17 -12.22
C HIS A 46 -10.59 5.24 -11.35
N VAL A 47 -9.54 5.78 -10.74
CA VAL A 47 -8.67 5.07 -9.80
C VAL A 47 -8.50 5.89 -8.53
N ARG A 48 -8.13 5.23 -7.44
CA ARG A 48 -7.89 5.89 -6.15
C ARG A 48 -6.42 6.12 -5.86
N GLY A 49 -5.55 5.38 -6.52
CA GLY A 49 -4.12 5.53 -6.32
C GLY A 49 -3.28 4.82 -7.37
N TYR A 50 -1.99 5.11 -7.31
CA TYR A 50 -0.95 4.49 -8.13
C TYR A 50 0.31 4.31 -7.29
N CYS A 51 1.09 3.29 -7.61
CA CYS A 51 2.44 3.11 -7.07
C CYS A 51 3.40 2.83 -8.22
N ASP A 52 4.37 3.69 -8.41
CA ASP A 52 5.37 3.58 -9.46
C ASP A 52 6.78 3.54 -8.89
N VAL A 53 7.65 2.77 -9.55
CA VAL A 53 9.08 2.77 -9.29
C VAL A 53 9.69 3.99 -9.96
N VAL A 54 10.49 4.76 -9.22
CA VAL A 54 11.24 5.89 -9.77
C VAL A 54 12.68 5.44 -10.06
N GLY A 55 13.09 5.59 -11.31
CA GLY A 55 14.44 5.20 -11.74
C GLY A 55 14.55 3.74 -12.14
N GLN A 56 15.63 3.08 -11.74
CA GLN A 56 15.89 1.69 -12.12
C GLN A 56 14.97 0.71 -11.44
N GLY A 57 14.43 -0.24 -12.23
CA GLY A 57 13.59 -1.31 -11.72
C GLY A 57 14.32 -2.46 -11.04
N TYR A 58 15.65 -2.49 -11.04
CA TYR A 58 16.45 -3.49 -10.36
C TYR A 58 16.68 -3.10 -8.91
N ARG A 59 16.20 -3.92 -7.97
CA ARG A 59 16.23 -3.64 -6.54
C ARG A 59 15.74 -2.22 -6.21
N PRO A 60 14.52 -1.86 -6.62
CA PRO A 60 14.04 -0.48 -6.47
C PRO A 60 13.97 -0.06 -5.00
N ARG A 61 14.32 1.20 -4.75
CA ARG A 61 14.26 1.82 -3.43
C ARG A 61 13.61 3.20 -3.44
N ASN A 62 13.24 3.68 -4.62
CA ASN A 62 12.59 4.98 -4.81
C ASN A 62 11.23 4.77 -5.45
N PHE A 63 10.21 5.32 -4.83
CA PHE A 63 8.82 5.10 -5.25
C PHE A 63 8.05 6.41 -5.25
N LEU A 64 7.10 6.48 -6.18
CA LEU A 64 6.09 7.53 -6.23
C LEU A 64 4.74 6.88 -6.00
N ILE A 65 4.02 7.32 -4.97
CA ILE A 65 2.63 6.94 -4.72
C ILE A 65 1.77 8.17 -5.02
N GLU A 66 0.73 7.99 -5.81
CA GLU A 66 -0.27 9.01 -6.04
C GLU A 66 -1.59 8.57 -5.45
N LEU A 67 -2.25 9.46 -4.73
CA LEU A 67 -3.53 9.18 -4.07
C LEU A 67 -4.57 10.23 -4.44
N ASP A 68 -5.81 9.80 -4.58
CA ASP A 68 -6.93 10.70 -4.82
C ASP A 68 -7.18 11.59 -3.61
N THR A 69 -7.83 12.70 -3.84
CA THR A 69 -8.12 13.73 -2.84
C THR A 69 -9.51 13.53 -2.23
N TYR A 70 -9.71 14.07 -1.03
CA TYR A 70 -11.01 14.12 -0.35
C TYR A 70 -11.67 12.76 -0.12
N MET A 71 -10.87 11.73 0.11
CA MET A 71 -11.38 10.43 0.53
C MET A 71 -11.75 10.45 2.02
N THR A 72 -12.70 9.61 2.41
CA THR A 72 -12.95 9.36 3.82
C THR A 72 -11.69 8.82 4.48
N LYS A 73 -11.55 9.00 5.80
CA LYS A 73 -10.38 8.54 6.54
C LYS A 73 -10.12 7.04 6.31
N GLU A 74 -11.14 6.21 6.45
CA GLU A 74 -11.02 4.77 6.25
C GLU A 74 -10.57 4.43 4.82
N LEU A 75 -11.23 5.00 3.83
CA LEU A 75 -10.89 4.74 2.43
C LEU A 75 -9.46 5.22 2.10
N TYR A 76 -9.06 6.36 2.63
CA TYR A 76 -7.71 6.89 2.47
C TYR A 76 -6.66 5.91 3.00
N ILE A 77 -6.84 5.44 4.22
CA ILE A 77 -5.89 4.52 4.86
C ILE A 77 -5.81 3.19 4.08
N GLN A 78 -6.95 2.64 3.71
CA GLN A 78 -6.99 1.40 2.92
C GLN A 78 -6.33 1.57 1.56
N THR A 79 -6.58 2.67 0.87
CA THR A 79 -5.95 2.97 -0.42
C THR A 79 -4.45 3.12 -0.27
N LEU A 80 -3.99 3.82 0.76
CA LEU A 80 -2.56 3.97 1.03
C LEU A 80 -1.91 2.60 1.29
N PHE A 81 -2.54 1.73 2.07
CA PHE A 81 -2.03 0.37 2.27
C PHE A 81 -2.03 -0.46 1.00
N HIS A 82 -3.00 -0.27 0.12
CA HIS A 82 -3.01 -0.92 -1.19
C HIS A 82 -1.75 -0.56 -1.98
N GLU A 83 -1.44 0.73 -2.08
CA GLU A 83 -0.27 1.20 -2.82
C GLU A 83 1.04 0.82 -2.12
N LEU A 84 1.09 0.86 -0.80
CA LEU A 84 2.25 0.38 -0.04
C LEU A 84 2.47 -1.13 -0.22
N THR A 85 1.42 -1.90 -0.43
CA THR A 85 1.55 -3.32 -0.77
C THR A 85 2.25 -3.51 -2.11
N HIS A 86 1.93 -2.70 -3.12
CA HIS A 86 2.66 -2.72 -4.38
C HIS A 86 4.14 -2.36 -4.19
N LEU A 87 4.43 -1.35 -3.39
CA LEU A 87 5.80 -1.01 -3.01
C LEU A 87 6.53 -2.22 -2.42
N ALA A 88 5.90 -2.93 -1.50
CA ALA A 88 6.46 -4.14 -0.90
C ALA A 88 6.70 -5.25 -1.93
N GLN A 89 5.78 -5.43 -2.86
CA GLN A 89 5.92 -6.40 -3.96
C GLN A 89 7.17 -6.11 -4.81
N TRP A 90 7.40 -4.84 -5.13
CA TRP A 90 8.60 -4.42 -5.85
C TRP A 90 9.88 -4.67 -5.05
N ILE A 91 9.91 -4.32 -3.78
CA ILE A 91 11.09 -4.49 -2.92
C ILE A 91 11.42 -5.97 -2.73
N ARG A 92 10.40 -6.80 -2.48
CA ARG A 92 10.56 -8.25 -2.31
C ARG A 92 10.85 -8.98 -3.61
N GLY A 93 10.62 -8.33 -4.75
CA GLY A 93 10.89 -8.88 -6.06
C GLY A 93 9.81 -9.82 -6.60
N SER A 94 8.65 -9.93 -5.93
CA SER A 94 7.51 -10.65 -6.49
C SER A 94 6.95 -9.93 -7.70
N LEU A 95 7.02 -8.62 -7.73
CA LEU A 95 6.64 -7.79 -8.88
C LEU A 95 7.91 -7.29 -9.57
N ARG A 96 8.07 -7.58 -10.88
CA ARG A 96 9.25 -7.23 -11.66
C ARG A 96 8.92 -7.08 -13.14
N HIS A 97 9.73 -6.29 -13.84
CA HIS A 97 9.75 -6.33 -15.29
C HIS A 97 10.72 -7.44 -15.75
N ARG A 98 10.23 -8.31 -16.64
CA ARG A 98 11.02 -9.36 -17.27
C ARG A 98 10.75 -9.33 -18.77
N TYR A 99 11.80 -9.15 -19.57
CA TYR A 99 11.68 -9.08 -21.04
C TYR A 99 10.64 -8.04 -21.49
N GLY A 100 10.63 -6.87 -20.81
CA GLY A 100 9.72 -5.77 -21.11
C GLY A 100 8.28 -5.97 -20.63
N LYS A 101 8.00 -7.04 -19.89
CA LYS A 101 6.66 -7.33 -19.36
C LYS A 101 6.64 -7.29 -17.85
N LEU A 102 5.55 -6.77 -17.29
CA LEU A 102 5.32 -6.82 -15.85
C LEU A 102 4.95 -8.25 -15.46
N CYS A 103 5.70 -8.80 -14.50
CA CYS A 103 5.49 -10.15 -14.00
C CYS A 103 5.28 -10.15 -12.48
N TYR A 104 4.39 -11.01 -12.03
CA TYR A 104 4.20 -11.32 -10.62
C TYR A 104 4.59 -12.79 -10.39
N CYS A 105 5.58 -13.00 -9.51
CA CYS A 105 6.13 -14.34 -9.24
C CYS A 105 6.45 -15.10 -10.54
N LYS A 106 7.13 -14.41 -11.47
CA LYS A 106 7.57 -14.91 -12.79
C LYS A 106 6.49 -15.08 -13.85
N THR A 107 5.23 -14.82 -13.53
CA THR A 107 4.12 -14.94 -14.47
C THR A 107 3.74 -13.56 -15.01
N PRO A 108 3.67 -13.37 -16.35
CA PRO A 108 3.21 -12.09 -16.91
C PRO A 108 1.78 -11.79 -16.49
N VAL A 109 1.56 -10.56 -15.97
CA VAL A 109 0.23 -10.17 -15.45
C VAL A 109 -0.71 -9.68 -16.54
N GLU A 110 -0.20 -9.27 -17.69
CA GLU A 110 -1.00 -8.77 -18.82
C GLU A 110 -1.99 -9.78 -19.39
N ASN A 111 -1.81 -11.09 -19.08
CA ASN A 111 -2.71 -12.15 -19.52
C ASN A 111 -4.05 -12.16 -18.79
N TRP A 112 -4.19 -11.36 -17.73
CA TRP A 112 -5.42 -11.26 -16.94
C TRP A 112 -5.98 -9.84 -17.00
N GLU A 113 -7.29 -9.76 -16.92
CA GLU A 113 -7.95 -8.48 -16.68
C GLU A 113 -7.46 -7.91 -15.34
N TYR A 114 -7.41 -6.58 -15.23
CA TYR A 114 -6.90 -5.86 -14.05
C TYR A 114 -7.41 -6.43 -12.73
N TRP A 115 -8.72 -6.67 -12.64
CA TRP A 115 -9.34 -7.17 -11.41
C TRP A 115 -8.78 -8.53 -10.96
N TYR A 116 -8.36 -9.36 -11.90
CA TYR A 116 -7.86 -10.72 -11.64
C TYR A 116 -6.35 -10.83 -11.66
N GLN A 117 -5.63 -9.73 -11.82
CA GLN A 117 -4.18 -9.75 -11.78
C GLN A 117 -3.71 -10.13 -10.37
N PRO A 118 -2.78 -11.10 -10.22
CA PRO A 118 -2.44 -11.66 -8.90
C PRO A 118 -1.92 -10.62 -7.91
N HIS A 119 -1.12 -9.65 -8.37
CA HIS A 119 -0.60 -8.58 -7.50
C HIS A 119 -1.70 -7.64 -7.01
N GLU A 120 -2.74 -7.44 -7.80
CA GLU A 120 -3.90 -6.64 -7.41
C GLU A 120 -4.79 -7.38 -6.42
N ILE A 121 -4.94 -8.69 -6.59
CA ILE A 121 -5.66 -9.54 -5.63
C ILE A 121 -4.97 -9.46 -4.26
N GLU A 122 -3.66 -9.65 -4.22
CA GLU A 122 -2.89 -9.56 -2.98
C GLU A 122 -3.05 -8.17 -2.34
N ALA A 123 -2.95 -7.10 -3.14
CA ALA A 123 -3.08 -5.74 -2.62
C ALA A 123 -4.47 -5.48 -2.02
N ARG A 124 -5.54 -5.99 -2.64
CA ARG A 124 -6.90 -5.87 -2.08
C ARG A 124 -7.07 -6.64 -0.78
N GLU A 125 -6.49 -7.83 -0.67
CA GLU A 125 -6.53 -8.61 0.57
C GLU A 125 -5.73 -7.93 1.68
N GLU A 126 -4.56 -7.42 1.35
CA GLU A 126 -3.67 -6.77 2.31
C GLU A 126 -4.20 -5.42 2.80
N GLU A 127 -4.89 -4.65 1.96
CA GLU A 127 -5.39 -3.33 2.38
C GLU A 127 -6.33 -3.42 3.58
N GLU A 128 -7.18 -4.41 3.65
CA GLU A 128 -8.08 -4.62 4.79
C GLU A 128 -7.33 -5.18 6.00
N ARG A 129 -6.47 -6.16 5.78
CA ARG A 129 -5.68 -6.80 6.84
C ARG A 129 -4.75 -5.80 7.51
N LEU A 130 -4.04 -4.99 6.74
CA LEU A 130 -3.11 -3.99 7.25
C LEU A 130 -3.84 -2.84 7.95
N TYR A 131 -4.99 -2.44 7.44
CA TYR A 131 -5.82 -1.42 8.09
C TYR A 131 -6.22 -1.87 9.50
N ASN A 132 -6.71 -3.09 9.64
CA ASN A 132 -7.10 -3.65 10.92
C ASN A 132 -5.90 -3.77 11.87
N TRP A 133 -4.76 -4.21 11.37
CA TRP A 133 -3.54 -4.33 12.16
C TRP A 133 -3.05 -2.96 12.64
N TRP A 134 -3.02 -1.98 11.76
CA TRP A 134 -2.64 -0.62 12.11
C TRP A 134 -3.56 -0.01 13.17
N LEU A 135 -4.87 -0.24 13.07
CA LEU A 135 -5.83 0.21 14.09
C LEU A 135 -5.51 -0.37 15.46
N ILE A 136 -5.20 -1.66 15.52
CA ILE A 136 -4.87 -2.32 16.78
C ILE A 136 -3.56 -1.81 17.36
N ASP A 137 -2.53 -1.68 16.56
CA ASP A 137 -1.23 -1.16 17.01
C ASP A 137 -1.35 0.29 17.49
N THR A 138 -2.23 1.08 16.88
CA THR A 138 -2.37 2.51 17.17
C THR A 138 -3.32 2.78 18.34
N PHE A 139 -4.44 2.07 18.39
CA PHE A 139 -5.53 2.35 19.35
C PHE A 139 -5.80 1.23 20.34
N GLY A 140 -5.19 0.08 20.16
CA GLY A 140 -5.41 -1.11 21.00
C GLY A 140 -6.58 -1.95 20.54
N VAL A 141 -6.66 -3.15 21.10
CA VAL A 141 -7.77 -4.08 20.84
C VAL A 141 -9.03 -3.54 21.52
N PRO A 142 -10.19 -3.49 20.83
CA PRO A 142 -11.44 -3.09 21.47
C PRO A 142 -11.76 -3.98 22.67
N GLU A 143 -12.02 -3.37 23.83
CA GLU A 143 -12.27 -4.12 25.09
C GLU A 143 -13.55 -4.92 25.06
N GLU A 144 -14.55 -4.44 24.36
CA GLU A 144 -15.83 -5.12 24.20
C GLU A 144 -16.39 -4.86 22.82
N GLY A 145 -16.89 -5.88 22.23
CA GLY A 145 -17.66 -5.71 21.03
C GLY A 145 -18.13 -7.01 20.46
N PRO A 146 -19.27 -7.00 19.83
CA PRO A 146 -19.76 -8.11 19.05
C PRO A 146 -18.92 -8.36 17.80
N SER A 147 -17.85 -7.62 17.59
CA SER A 147 -16.97 -7.74 16.42
C SER A 147 -15.93 -8.84 16.59
N THR A 148 -16.37 -10.02 16.95
CA THR A 148 -15.54 -11.20 16.88
C THR A 148 -14.91 -11.38 15.50
N GLY A 149 -15.55 -10.84 14.45
CA GLY A 149 -15.02 -10.86 13.09
C GLY A 149 -13.72 -10.10 12.90
N PHE A 150 -13.51 -9.01 13.61
CA PHE A 150 -12.26 -8.23 13.53
C PHE A 150 -11.09 -8.98 14.17
N ALA A 151 -11.29 -9.46 15.39
CA ALA A 151 -10.29 -10.24 16.11
C ALA A 151 -9.97 -11.56 15.40
N ASN A 152 -11.00 -12.22 14.88
CA ASN A 152 -10.84 -13.49 14.17
C ASN A 152 -10.05 -13.33 12.87
N ARG A 153 -10.24 -12.22 12.15
CA ARG A 153 -9.46 -11.94 10.93
C ARG A 153 -7.98 -11.78 11.23
N LEU A 154 -7.65 -11.11 12.33
CA LEU A 154 -6.26 -10.98 12.74
C LEU A 154 -5.63 -12.32 13.14
N CYS A 155 -6.35 -13.14 13.87
CA CYS A 155 -5.88 -14.47 14.23
C CYS A 155 -5.71 -15.38 13.01
N ALA A 156 -6.58 -15.25 12.03
CA ALA A 156 -6.51 -16.03 10.80
C ALA A 156 -5.39 -15.57 9.86
N SER A 157 -4.84 -14.36 10.07
CA SER A 157 -3.79 -13.77 9.23
C SER A 157 -2.37 -14.06 9.72
N VAL A 158 -2.24 -14.75 10.82
CA VAL A 158 -0.94 -15.09 11.43
C VAL A 158 -0.36 -16.37 10.83
#